data_aa2ac9b790b930be90d3ee8e569af73a
#
_entry.id   aa2ac9b790b930be90d3ee8e569af73a
#
_cell.length_a   1.000
_cell.length_b   1.000
_cell.length_c   1.000
_cell.angle_alpha   90.00
_cell.angle_beta   90.00
_cell.angle_gamma   90.00
#
_symmetry.space_group_name_H-M   'P 1'
#
loop_
_entity.id
_entity.type
_entity.pdbx_description
1 polymer ?
#
loop_
_entity_poly.entity_id
_entity_poly.type
_entity_poly.pdbx_seq_one_letter_code
_entity_poly.pdbx_strand_id
1 'polypeptide(L)'
;MKVTNKKKQKYLQEKKQLKNNTQCIAEQIEVAKYLLNRVDGWINNCDNKVSIILGVSGVILTVIMTSEGIKKIINIIYKVIYYIYEYNHLAFLYFVTFMFSIMMILYGLIRFIMVIIARINERKYKQEGLIINSLVFYGTIARRKFQTFQEEYLNLSEKEVLNEILSQVYINSLIAEEKFKNYNIALKYLGIGIFLFCIEIIIGLFII
;
A
#
# COMPACT_ATOMS: atom_id res chain seq x y z
N MET A 1 -30.76 -23.35 56.64
CA MET A 1 -30.39 -24.18 55.47
C MET A 1 -30.77 -23.60 54.10
N LYS A 2 -31.89 -22.84 53.90
CA LYS A 2 -32.33 -22.27 52.61
C LYS A 2 -31.46 -21.09 52.09
N VAL A 3 -30.83 -20.29 52.97
CA VAL A 3 -30.05 -19.10 52.59
C VAL A 3 -28.67 -19.46 51.97
N THR A 4 -28.07 -20.56 52.40
CA THR A 4 -26.79 -21.07 51.90
C THR A 4 -26.90 -21.60 50.45
N ASN A 5 -28.04 -22.18 50.09
CA ASN A 5 -28.26 -22.73 48.74
C ASN A 5 -28.44 -21.62 47.68
N LYS A 6 -29.12 -20.54 48.05
CA LYS A 6 -29.32 -19.38 47.15
C LYS A 6 -28.01 -18.64 46.83
N LYS A 7 -27.12 -18.47 47.83
CA LYS A 7 -25.79 -17.91 47.63
C LYS A 7 -24.89 -18.81 46.76
N LYS A 8 -24.96 -20.12 46.93
CA LYS A 8 -24.21 -21.09 46.12
C LYS A 8 -24.68 -21.11 44.67
N GLN A 9 -25.99 -21.02 44.41
CA GLN A 9 -26.54 -20.93 43.05
C GLN A 9 -26.15 -19.63 42.34
N LYS A 10 -26.21 -18.50 43.04
CA LYS A 10 -25.77 -17.19 42.48
C LYS A 10 -24.28 -17.21 42.11
N TYR A 11 -23.41 -17.73 42.97
CA TYR A 11 -22.00 -17.90 42.70
C TYR A 11 -21.71 -18.79 41.47
N LEU A 12 -22.46 -19.88 41.32
CA LEU A 12 -22.33 -20.79 40.16
C LEU A 12 -22.79 -20.14 38.87
N GLN A 13 -23.83 -19.31 38.90
CA GLN A 13 -24.32 -18.56 37.76
C GLN A 13 -23.32 -17.46 37.34
N GLU A 14 -22.78 -16.72 38.29
CA GLU A 14 -21.73 -15.69 38.03
C GLU A 14 -20.48 -16.35 37.44
N LYS A 15 -20.04 -17.50 37.96
CA LYS A 15 -18.90 -18.24 37.42
C LYS A 15 -19.14 -18.76 35.99
N LYS A 16 -20.38 -19.20 35.70
CA LYS A 16 -20.78 -19.62 34.36
C LYS A 16 -20.82 -18.46 33.37
N GLN A 17 -21.34 -17.28 33.78
CA GLN A 17 -21.36 -16.08 32.97
C GLN A 17 -19.95 -15.55 32.69
N LEU A 18 -19.05 -15.53 33.68
CA LEU A 18 -17.65 -15.17 33.51
C LEU A 18 -16.96 -16.12 32.50
N LYS A 19 -17.15 -17.42 32.64
CA LYS A 19 -16.56 -18.41 31.72
C LYS A 19 -17.07 -18.22 30.27
N ASN A 20 -18.37 -17.96 30.09
CA ASN A 20 -18.95 -17.72 28.76
C ASN A 20 -18.43 -16.40 28.15
N ASN A 21 -18.27 -15.35 28.96
CA ASN A 21 -17.72 -14.07 28.50
C ASN A 21 -16.24 -14.19 28.08
N THR A 22 -15.43 -14.90 28.85
CA THR A 22 -14.00 -15.13 28.53
C THR A 22 -13.86 -15.98 27.27
N GLN A 23 -14.68 -17.01 27.09
CA GLN A 23 -14.69 -17.82 25.88
C GLN A 23 -15.11 -16.99 24.65
N CYS A 24 -16.08 -16.10 24.79
CA CYS A 24 -16.53 -15.19 23.73
C CYS A 24 -15.42 -14.21 23.32
N ILE A 25 -14.64 -13.64 24.27
CA ILE A 25 -13.53 -12.74 23.96
C ILE A 25 -12.38 -13.48 23.27
N ALA A 26 -12.04 -14.69 23.70
CA ALA A 26 -11.02 -15.51 23.07
C ALA A 26 -11.36 -15.80 21.58
N GLU A 27 -12.62 -16.14 21.29
CA GLU A 27 -13.09 -16.33 19.92
C GLU A 27 -13.00 -15.04 19.10
N GLN A 28 -13.34 -13.88 19.68
CA GLN A 28 -13.21 -12.57 19.02
C GLN A 28 -11.75 -12.23 18.72
N ILE A 29 -10.81 -12.56 19.62
CA ILE A 29 -9.37 -12.37 19.40
C ILE A 29 -8.90 -13.20 18.20
N GLU A 30 -9.32 -14.45 18.09
CA GLU A 30 -8.95 -15.31 16.95
C GLU A 30 -9.49 -14.78 15.61
N VAL A 31 -10.74 -14.30 15.60
CA VAL A 31 -11.32 -13.64 14.43
C VAL A 31 -10.56 -12.35 14.09
N ALA A 32 -10.22 -11.53 15.08
CA ALA A 32 -9.46 -10.30 14.87
C ALA A 32 -8.05 -10.59 14.32
N LYS A 33 -7.36 -11.62 14.81
CA LYS A 33 -6.07 -12.08 14.25
C LYS A 33 -6.21 -12.54 12.81
N TYR A 34 -7.26 -13.30 12.50
CA TYR A 34 -7.54 -13.72 11.13
C TYR A 34 -7.74 -12.51 10.20
N LEU A 35 -8.52 -11.51 10.65
CA LEU A 35 -8.71 -10.26 9.87
C LEU A 35 -7.40 -9.49 9.67
N LEU A 36 -6.56 -9.39 10.71
CA LEU A 36 -5.26 -8.73 10.62
C LEU A 36 -4.38 -9.42 9.56
N ASN A 37 -4.24 -10.75 9.64
CA ASN A 37 -3.47 -11.52 8.67
C ASN A 37 -4.02 -11.35 7.23
N ARG A 38 -5.33 -11.26 7.09
CA ARG A 38 -5.97 -11.07 5.79
C ARG A 38 -5.68 -9.69 5.19
N VAL A 39 -5.73 -8.63 6.01
CA VAL A 39 -5.39 -7.27 5.59
C VAL A 39 -3.91 -7.16 5.23
N ASP A 40 -3.03 -7.76 6.03
CA ASP A 40 -1.59 -7.81 5.74
C ASP A 40 -1.31 -8.57 4.44
N GLY A 41 -2.07 -9.65 4.18
CA GLY A 41 -2.03 -10.37 2.92
C GLY A 41 -2.41 -9.49 1.71
N TRP A 42 -3.39 -8.60 1.84
CA TRP A 42 -3.73 -7.65 0.77
C TRP A 42 -2.65 -6.60 0.54
N ILE A 43 -2.05 -6.06 1.61
CA ILE A 43 -0.91 -5.13 1.51
C ILE A 43 0.24 -5.80 0.77
N ASN A 44 0.65 -6.98 1.20
CA ASN A 44 1.74 -7.74 0.59
C ASN A 44 1.46 -8.08 -0.89
N ASN A 45 0.22 -8.46 -1.23
CA ASN A 45 -0.18 -8.71 -2.61
C ASN A 45 -0.06 -7.45 -3.47
N CYS A 46 -0.47 -6.28 -2.95
CA CYS A 46 -0.32 -5.01 -3.64
C CYS A 46 1.17 -4.70 -3.88
N ASP A 47 2.02 -4.83 -2.87
CA ASP A 47 3.46 -4.57 -2.97
C ASP A 47 4.15 -5.53 -3.95
N ASN A 48 3.80 -6.81 -3.93
CA ASN A 48 4.33 -7.81 -4.87
C ASN A 48 3.94 -7.49 -6.32
N LYS A 49 2.69 -7.10 -6.58
CA LYS A 49 2.26 -6.69 -7.92
C LYS A 49 3.05 -5.49 -8.43
N VAL A 50 3.25 -4.49 -7.58
CA VAL A 50 4.04 -3.30 -7.93
C VAL A 50 5.49 -3.67 -8.21
N SER A 51 6.10 -4.52 -7.40
CA SER A 51 7.49 -4.96 -7.56
C SER A 51 7.69 -5.69 -8.89
N ILE A 52 6.74 -6.55 -9.29
CA ILE A 52 6.78 -7.23 -10.58
C ILE A 52 6.67 -6.23 -11.73
N ILE A 53 5.73 -5.28 -11.67
CA ILE A 53 5.55 -4.26 -12.72
C ILE A 53 6.80 -3.38 -12.86
N LEU A 54 7.38 -2.95 -11.74
CA LEU A 54 8.61 -2.15 -11.76
C LEU A 54 9.79 -2.95 -12.31
N GLY A 55 9.91 -4.24 -11.97
CA GLY A 55 10.91 -5.13 -12.53
C GLY A 55 10.80 -5.26 -14.04
N VAL A 56 9.60 -5.55 -14.55
CA VAL A 56 9.33 -5.62 -16.00
C VAL A 56 9.59 -4.27 -16.68
N SER A 57 9.16 -3.17 -16.07
CA SER A 57 9.43 -1.82 -16.59
C SER A 57 10.92 -1.51 -16.68
N GLY A 58 11.70 -1.97 -15.69
CA GLY A 58 13.16 -1.84 -15.69
C GLY A 58 13.82 -2.61 -16.85
N VAL A 59 13.36 -3.84 -17.12
CA VAL A 59 13.86 -4.63 -18.26
C VAL A 59 13.52 -3.94 -19.58
N ILE A 60 12.29 -3.48 -19.76
CA ILE A 60 11.86 -2.74 -20.97
C ILE A 60 12.73 -1.49 -21.16
N LEU A 61 12.93 -0.72 -20.08
CA LEU A 61 13.78 0.47 -20.12
C LEU A 61 15.22 0.14 -20.54
N THR A 62 15.77 -0.95 -20.01
CA THR A 62 17.12 -1.41 -20.37
C THR A 62 17.21 -1.73 -21.85
N VAL A 63 16.21 -2.41 -22.44
CA VAL A 63 16.16 -2.71 -23.87
C VAL A 63 16.09 -1.43 -24.72
N ILE A 64 15.26 -0.48 -24.31
CA ILE A 64 15.13 0.83 -25.00
C ILE A 64 16.44 1.61 -24.92
N MET A 65 17.15 1.52 -23.78
CA MET A 65 18.41 2.22 -23.52
C MET A 65 19.63 1.53 -24.14
N THR A 66 19.44 0.51 -24.99
CA THR A 66 20.55 -0.01 -25.82
C THR A 66 21.11 1.07 -26.75
N SER A 67 22.37 0.94 -27.12
CA SER A 67 23.05 1.93 -27.96
C SER A 67 22.33 2.24 -29.27
N GLU A 68 21.70 1.21 -29.87
CA GLU A 68 20.93 1.36 -31.09
C GLU A 68 19.53 1.97 -30.85
N GLY A 69 18.85 1.56 -29.78
CA GLY A 69 17.57 2.12 -29.39
C GLY A 69 17.66 3.62 -29.12
N ILE A 70 18.64 4.03 -28.32
CA ILE A 70 18.90 5.46 -28.03
C ILE A 70 19.21 6.23 -29.32
N LYS A 71 20.08 5.70 -30.21
CA LYS A 71 20.42 6.39 -31.45
C LYS A 71 19.19 6.65 -32.31
N LYS A 72 18.28 5.68 -32.42
CA LYS A 72 17.02 5.84 -33.18
C LYS A 72 16.13 6.92 -32.55
N ILE A 73 15.93 6.91 -31.24
CA ILE A 73 15.14 7.91 -30.55
C ILE A 73 15.74 9.31 -30.70
N ILE A 74 17.06 9.45 -30.52
CA ILE A 74 17.78 10.71 -30.69
C ILE A 74 17.61 11.22 -32.13
N ASN A 75 17.73 10.34 -33.13
CA ASN A 75 17.58 10.72 -34.54
C ASN A 75 16.16 11.22 -34.83
N ILE A 76 15.13 10.58 -34.30
CA ILE A 76 13.75 11.04 -34.41
C ILE A 76 13.61 12.43 -33.80
N ILE A 77 14.14 12.64 -32.56
CA ILE A 77 14.08 13.92 -31.88
C ILE A 77 14.79 15.03 -32.72
N TYR A 78 15.98 14.76 -33.24
CA TYR A 78 16.70 15.72 -34.11
C TYR A 78 15.87 16.13 -35.34
N LYS A 79 15.28 15.12 -36.03
CA LYS A 79 14.46 15.42 -37.20
C LYS A 79 13.22 16.24 -36.83
N VAL A 80 12.55 15.90 -35.73
CA VAL A 80 11.38 16.64 -35.24
C VAL A 80 11.77 18.09 -34.91
N ILE A 81 12.89 18.32 -34.23
CA ILE A 81 13.37 19.67 -33.91
C ILE A 81 13.68 20.44 -35.18
N TYR A 82 14.31 19.81 -36.17
CA TYR A 82 14.59 20.46 -37.48
C TYR A 82 13.30 20.88 -38.16
N TYR A 83 12.28 20.00 -38.25
CA TYR A 83 10.98 20.35 -38.83
C TYR A 83 10.21 21.43 -38.04
N ILE A 84 10.35 21.47 -36.71
CA ILE A 84 9.79 22.57 -35.90
C ILE A 84 10.43 23.90 -36.28
N TYR A 85 11.74 23.91 -36.49
CA TYR A 85 12.46 25.12 -36.91
C TYR A 85 12.00 25.61 -38.29
N GLU A 86 11.56 24.72 -39.18
CA GLU A 86 10.94 25.05 -40.46
C GLU A 86 9.44 25.42 -40.34
N TYR A 87 8.95 25.73 -39.15
CA TYR A 87 7.55 26.09 -38.86
C TYR A 87 6.52 24.99 -39.20
N ASN A 88 6.91 23.73 -39.14
CA ASN A 88 5.99 22.59 -39.34
C ASN A 88 5.14 22.33 -38.10
N HIS A 89 3.86 22.73 -38.15
CA HIS A 89 2.92 22.56 -37.03
C HIS A 89 2.68 21.11 -36.65
N LEU A 90 2.76 20.18 -37.60
CA LEU A 90 2.61 18.74 -37.30
C LEU A 90 3.78 18.18 -36.48
N ALA A 91 5.02 18.63 -36.80
CA ALA A 91 6.20 18.28 -36.04
C ALA A 91 6.13 18.81 -34.58
N PHE A 92 5.62 20.03 -34.42
CA PHE A 92 5.40 20.62 -33.10
C PHE A 92 4.36 19.82 -32.30
N LEU A 93 3.23 19.46 -32.92
CA LEU A 93 2.20 18.64 -32.28
C LEU A 93 2.76 17.28 -31.86
N TYR A 94 3.52 16.61 -32.74
CA TYR A 94 4.20 15.33 -32.41
C TYR A 94 5.12 15.49 -31.21
N PHE A 95 5.93 16.54 -31.15
CA PHE A 95 6.82 16.78 -30.01
C PHE A 95 6.05 16.96 -28.70
N VAL A 96 4.95 17.71 -28.72
CA VAL A 96 4.12 17.94 -27.53
C VAL A 96 3.51 16.62 -27.03
N THR A 97 2.94 15.80 -27.93
CA THR A 97 2.34 14.52 -27.57
C THR A 97 3.39 13.52 -27.06
N PHE A 98 4.59 13.52 -27.67
CA PHE A 98 5.72 12.71 -27.23
C PHE A 98 6.18 13.06 -25.80
N MET A 99 6.32 14.35 -25.50
CA MET A 99 6.64 14.81 -24.15
C MET A 99 5.54 14.45 -23.15
N PHE A 100 4.28 14.55 -23.56
CA PHE A 100 3.13 14.19 -22.73
C PHE A 100 3.12 12.69 -22.39
N SER A 101 3.43 11.82 -23.35
CA SER A 101 3.50 10.37 -23.11
C SER A 101 4.60 10.02 -22.07
N ILE A 102 5.77 10.64 -22.19
CA ILE A 102 6.86 10.49 -21.22
C ILE A 102 6.43 10.97 -19.81
N MET A 103 5.78 12.13 -19.72
CA MET A 103 5.30 12.65 -18.43
C MET A 103 4.28 11.69 -17.79
N MET A 104 3.40 11.07 -18.57
CA MET A 104 2.46 10.07 -18.05
C MET A 104 3.17 8.82 -17.53
N ILE A 105 4.19 8.32 -18.23
CA ILE A 105 5.00 7.18 -17.79
C ILE A 105 5.70 7.53 -16.47
N LEU A 106 6.37 8.66 -16.39
CA LEU A 106 7.06 9.11 -15.18
C LEU A 106 6.11 9.27 -13.99
N TYR A 107 4.94 9.88 -14.23
CA TYR A 107 3.92 10.02 -13.20
C TYR A 107 3.43 8.65 -12.69
N GLY A 108 3.19 7.69 -13.58
CA GLY A 108 2.82 6.32 -13.22
C GLY A 108 3.89 5.63 -12.37
N LEU A 109 5.17 5.74 -12.75
CA LEU A 109 6.30 5.18 -12.00
C LEU A 109 6.43 5.80 -10.61
N ILE A 110 6.30 7.13 -10.49
CA ILE A 110 6.32 7.82 -9.18
C ILE A 110 5.19 7.31 -8.29
N ARG A 111 3.98 7.10 -8.84
CA ARG A 111 2.86 6.54 -8.08
C ARG A 111 3.12 5.11 -7.61
N PHE A 112 3.79 4.27 -8.40
CA PHE A 112 4.20 2.93 -7.96
C PHE A 112 5.23 2.99 -6.82
N ILE A 113 6.20 3.90 -6.90
CA ILE A 113 7.15 4.11 -5.81
C ILE A 113 6.42 4.49 -4.51
N MET A 114 5.39 5.35 -4.62
CA MET A 114 4.56 5.73 -3.46
C MET A 114 3.79 4.56 -2.83
N VAL A 115 3.50 3.48 -3.58
CA VAL A 115 2.89 2.26 -3.02
C VAL A 115 3.90 1.51 -2.15
N ILE A 116 5.18 1.43 -2.57
CA ILE A 116 6.22 0.67 -1.87
C ILE A 116 6.72 1.40 -0.62
N ILE A 117 6.72 2.74 -0.62
CA ILE A 117 7.19 3.52 0.53
C ILE A 117 6.38 3.16 1.77
N ALA A 118 7.09 2.72 2.82
CA ALA A 118 6.48 2.40 4.10
C ALA A 118 5.82 3.64 4.73
N ARG A 119 4.54 3.51 5.12
CA ARG A 119 3.77 4.59 5.71
C ARG A 119 3.68 4.41 7.22
N ILE A 120 4.66 4.96 7.94
CA ILE A 120 4.80 4.82 9.40
C ILE A 120 4.25 6.04 10.15
N ASN A 121 3.53 6.96 9.47
CA ASN A 121 3.05 8.18 10.11
C ASN A 121 1.80 7.92 10.96
N GLU A 122 1.99 7.56 12.22
CA GLU A 122 0.95 7.29 13.22
C GLU A 122 -0.03 8.47 13.39
N ARG A 123 0.45 9.72 13.22
CA ARG A 123 -0.38 10.93 13.38
C ARG A 123 -1.47 11.05 12.34
N LYS A 124 -1.27 10.47 11.14
CA LYS A 124 -2.23 10.51 10.03
C LYS A 124 -3.50 9.71 10.35
N TYR A 125 -3.37 8.69 11.21
CA TYR A 125 -4.45 7.75 11.53
C TYR A 125 -5.05 7.97 12.92
N LYS A 126 -4.71 9.08 13.60
CA LYS A 126 -5.20 9.38 14.94
C LYS A 126 -6.71 9.62 14.91
N GLN A 127 -7.46 8.74 15.60
CA GLN A 127 -8.90 8.83 15.79
C GLN A 127 -9.24 8.49 17.24
N GLU A 128 -10.40 8.97 17.71
CA GLU A 128 -10.89 8.66 19.05
C GLU A 128 -11.14 7.16 19.20
N GLY A 129 -10.69 6.58 20.28
CA GLY A 129 -10.80 5.14 20.57
C GLY A 129 -9.74 4.25 19.90
N LEU A 130 -8.84 4.80 19.09
CA LEU A 130 -7.81 4.03 18.39
C LEU A 130 -6.53 3.97 19.21
N ILE A 131 -5.98 2.77 19.41
CA ILE A 131 -4.71 2.57 20.13
C ILE A 131 -3.55 2.85 19.17
N ILE A 132 -2.92 4.03 19.32
CA ILE A 132 -1.79 4.47 18.49
C ILE A 132 -0.47 3.94 19.04
N ASN A 133 -0.32 3.95 20.38
CA ASN A 133 0.88 3.45 21.06
C ASN A 133 0.77 1.94 21.33
N SER A 134 0.60 1.17 20.27
CA SER A 134 0.28 -0.26 20.31
C SER A 134 1.44 -1.12 20.82
N LEU A 135 1.12 -2.19 21.55
CA LEU A 135 2.06 -3.23 21.98
C LEU A 135 2.23 -4.35 20.92
N VAL A 136 1.52 -4.25 19.80
CA VAL A 136 1.59 -5.22 18.69
C VAL A 136 2.35 -4.66 17.49
N PHE A 137 2.46 -3.33 17.36
CA PHE A 137 3.14 -2.69 16.24
C PHE A 137 4.63 -2.51 16.51
N TYR A 138 5.49 -3.00 15.58
CA TYR A 138 6.94 -2.98 15.74
C TYR A 138 7.53 -1.57 16.00
N GLY A 139 6.99 -0.54 15.34
CA GLY A 139 7.50 0.82 15.46
C GLY A 139 7.31 1.43 16.84
N THR A 140 6.22 1.09 17.54
CA THR A 140 5.95 1.51 18.92
C THR A 140 6.67 0.63 19.93
N ILE A 141 6.80 -0.67 19.64
CA ILE A 141 7.59 -1.61 20.46
C ILE A 141 9.06 -1.16 20.52
N ALA A 142 9.67 -0.87 19.36
CA ALA A 142 11.08 -0.49 19.26
C ALA A 142 11.43 0.81 19.97
N ARG A 143 10.46 1.70 20.22
CA ARG A 143 10.65 2.96 20.96
C ARG A 143 10.60 2.80 22.46
N ARG A 144 10.13 1.65 22.97
CA ARG A 144 10.03 1.35 24.40
C ARG A 144 11.32 0.76 24.92
N LYS A 145 11.58 0.98 26.22
CA LYS A 145 12.58 0.17 26.93
C LYS A 145 12.00 -1.22 27.17
N PHE A 146 12.86 -2.25 27.08
CA PHE A 146 12.42 -3.64 27.22
C PHE A 146 11.61 -3.90 28.51
N GLN A 147 12.07 -3.39 29.64
CA GLN A 147 11.38 -3.55 30.92
C GLN A 147 9.97 -2.98 30.88
N THR A 148 9.80 -1.75 30.36
CA THR A 148 8.48 -1.11 30.23
C THR A 148 7.56 -1.89 29.30
N PHE A 149 8.10 -2.36 28.14
CA PHE A 149 7.34 -3.22 27.23
C PHE A 149 6.89 -4.51 27.89
N GLN A 150 7.78 -5.17 28.64
CA GLN A 150 7.48 -6.42 29.33
C GLN A 150 6.40 -6.22 30.41
N GLU A 151 6.49 -5.18 31.23
CA GLU A 151 5.50 -4.84 32.25
C GLU A 151 4.12 -4.55 31.63
N GLU A 152 4.07 -3.70 30.61
CA GLU A 152 2.83 -3.38 29.90
C GLU A 152 2.21 -4.63 29.27
N TYR A 153 3.01 -5.49 28.63
CA TYR A 153 2.53 -6.69 27.95
C TYR A 153 1.98 -7.74 28.93
N LEU A 154 2.65 -7.95 30.09
CA LEU A 154 2.21 -8.93 31.10
C LEU A 154 0.94 -8.50 31.85
N ASN A 155 0.65 -7.20 31.88
CA ASN A 155 -0.53 -6.65 32.54
C ASN A 155 -1.74 -6.47 31.59
N LEU A 156 -1.61 -6.82 30.28
CA LEU A 156 -2.70 -6.72 29.33
C LEU A 156 -3.84 -7.69 29.66
N SER A 157 -5.05 -7.15 29.75
CA SER A 157 -6.27 -7.96 29.76
C SER A 157 -6.62 -8.45 28.35
N GLU A 158 -7.38 -9.56 28.24
CA GLU A 158 -7.86 -10.09 26.95
C GLU A 158 -8.62 -9.02 26.12
N LYS A 159 -9.38 -8.16 26.78
CA LYS A 159 -10.11 -7.07 26.11
C LYS A 159 -9.17 -6.01 25.53
N GLU A 160 -8.08 -5.69 26.22
CA GLU A 160 -7.07 -4.76 25.72
C GLU A 160 -6.32 -5.39 24.54
N VAL A 161 -5.97 -6.69 24.60
CA VAL A 161 -5.39 -7.41 23.46
C VAL A 161 -6.31 -7.36 22.25
N LEU A 162 -7.62 -7.59 22.44
CA LEU A 162 -8.59 -7.47 21.33
C LEU A 162 -8.61 -6.07 20.72
N ASN A 163 -8.65 -5.02 21.56
CA ASN A 163 -8.65 -3.64 21.08
C ASN A 163 -7.34 -3.25 20.36
N GLU A 164 -6.20 -3.76 20.83
CA GLU A 164 -4.90 -3.62 20.16
C GLU A 164 -4.95 -4.19 18.73
N ILE A 165 -5.41 -5.43 18.58
CA ILE A 165 -5.50 -6.10 17.29
C ILE A 165 -6.49 -5.40 16.38
N LEU A 166 -7.67 -5.03 16.87
CA LEU A 166 -8.69 -4.31 16.08
C LEU A 166 -8.17 -2.95 15.60
N SER A 167 -7.41 -2.23 16.45
CA SER A 167 -6.78 -0.98 16.07
C SER A 167 -5.78 -1.19 14.91
N GLN A 168 -4.99 -2.26 14.93
CA GLN A 168 -4.07 -2.60 13.84
C GLN A 168 -4.83 -3.02 12.57
N VAL A 169 -5.89 -3.81 12.68
CA VAL A 169 -6.76 -4.17 11.54
C VAL A 169 -7.27 -2.90 10.85
N TYR A 170 -7.77 -1.93 11.63
CA TYR A 170 -8.30 -0.69 11.08
C TYR A 170 -7.21 0.16 10.40
N ILE A 171 -6.07 0.38 11.06
CA ILE A 171 -4.95 1.16 10.51
C ILE A 171 -4.42 0.50 9.23
N ASN A 172 -4.18 -0.81 9.24
CA ASN A 172 -3.67 -1.54 8.08
C ASN A 172 -4.68 -1.54 6.93
N SER A 173 -6.00 -1.54 7.22
CA SER A 173 -7.04 -1.40 6.20
C SER A 173 -6.98 -0.04 5.50
N LEU A 174 -6.77 1.06 6.22
CA LEU A 174 -6.58 2.39 5.64
C LEU A 174 -5.30 2.47 4.79
N ILE A 175 -4.22 1.81 5.25
CA ILE A 175 -2.97 1.71 4.48
C ILE A 175 -3.20 0.93 3.19
N ALA A 176 -3.91 -0.21 3.27
CA ALA A 176 -4.24 -1.03 2.11
C ALA A 176 -5.05 -0.24 1.08
N GLU A 177 -6.11 0.48 1.51
CA GLU A 177 -6.93 1.32 0.64
C GLU A 177 -6.09 2.37 -0.09
N GLU A 178 -5.22 3.08 0.61
CA GLU A 178 -4.35 4.09 0.02
C GLU A 178 -3.34 3.48 -0.98
N LYS A 179 -2.78 2.30 -0.67
CA LYS A 179 -1.90 1.55 -1.57
C LYS A 179 -2.62 1.15 -2.85
N PHE A 180 -3.80 0.53 -2.75
CA PHE A 180 -4.59 0.14 -3.93
C PHE A 180 -5.04 1.34 -4.75
N LYS A 181 -5.40 2.46 -4.12
CA LYS A 181 -5.71 3.71 -4.84
C LYS A 181 -4.52 4.19 -5.68
N ASN A 182 -3.32 4.27 -5.07
CA ASN A 182 -2.11 4.66 -5.79
C ASN A 182 -1.73 3.64 -6.87
N TYR A 183 -1.87 2.34 -6.61
CA TYR A 183 -1.66 1.27 -7.58
C TYR A 183 -2.54 1.44 -8.83
N ASN A 184 -3.84 1.64 -8.65
CA ASN A 184 -4.78 1.79 -9.78
C ASN A 184 -4.49 3.06 -10.60
N ILE A 185 -4.14 4.16 -9.93
CA ILE A 185 -3.72 5.39 -10.61
C ILE A 185 -2.44 5.14 -11.40
N ALA A 186 -1.44 4.53 -10.78
CA ALA A 186 -0.16 4.23 -11.41
C ALA A 186 -0.34 3.35 -12.65
N LEU A 187 -1.11 2.27 -12.53
CA LEU A 187 -1.37 1.34 -13.63
C LEU A 187 -2.05 2.02 -14.81
N LYS A 188 -3.04 2.88 -14.54
CA LYS A 188 -3.74 3.65 -15.57
C LYS A 188 -2.79 4.57 -16.33
N TYR A 189 -2.04 5.41 -15.63
CA TYR A 189 -1.16 6.39 -16.28
C TYR A 189 0.04 5.73 -16.96
N LEU A 190 0.65 4.72 -16.36
CA LEU A 190 1.73 3.97 -16.99
C LEU A 190 1.24 3.25 -18.25
N GLY A 191 0.08 2.58 -18.21
CA GLY A 191 -0.49 1.87 -19.35
C GLY A 191 -0.79 2.81 -20.54
N ILE A 192 -1.49 3.93 -20.27
CA ILE A 192 -1.78 4.93 -21.31
C ILE A 192 -0.48 5.55 -21.83
N GLY A 193 0.45 5.92 -20.95
CA GLY A 193 1.72 6.51 -21.33
C GLY A 193 2.55 5.59 -22.23
N ILE A 194 2.69 4.30 -21.90
CA ILE A 194 3.39 3.30 -22.74
C ILE A 194 2.68 3.15 -24.08
N PHE A 195 1.36 3.05 -24.10
CA PHE A 195 0.59 2.90 -25.33
C PHE A 195 0.81 4.09 -26.28
N LEU A 196 0.69 5.31 -25.79
CA LEU A 196 0.96 6.52 -26.57
C LEU A 196 2.41 6.57 -27.06
N PHE A 197 3.37 6.28 -26.17
CA PHE A 197 4.79 6.25 -26.52
C PHE A 197 5.11 5.24 -27.65
N CYS A 198 4.51 4.05 -27.61
CA CYS A 198 4.68 3.08 -28.67
C CYS A 198 4.13 3.57 -30.02
N ILE A 199 2.94 4.20 -30.02
CA ILE A 199 2.36 4.79 -31.24
C ILE A 199 3.28 5.86 -31.81
N GLU A 200 3.81 6.74 -30.97
CA GLU A 200 4.68 7.84 -31.40
C GLU A 200 6.01 7.33 -31.94
N ILE A 201 6.61 6.30 -31.35
CA ILE A 201 7.80 5.66 -31.93
C ILE A 201 7.49 5.11 -33.33
N ILE A 202 6.36 4.44 -33.51
CA ILE A 202 5.95 3.91 -34.81
C ILE A 202 5.78 5.06 -35.82
N ILE A 203 5.06 6.12 -35.46
CA ILE A 203 4.86 7.31 -36.31
C ILE A 203 6.23 7.93 -36.66
N GLY A 204 7.11 8.09 -35.67
CA GLY A 204 8.44 8.66 -35.88
C GLY A 204 9.33 7.83 -36.82
N LEU A 205 9.15 6.50 -36.87
CA LEU A 205 9.91 5.64 -37.79
C LEU A 205 9.41 5.68 -39.23
N PHE A 206 8.12 5.98 -39.46
CA PHE A 206 7.52 5.94 -40.79
C PHE A 206 7.35 7.36 -41.45
N ILE A 207 7.24 8.41 -40.65
CA ILE A 207 6.89 9.75 -41.14
C ILE A 207 8.10 10.71 -41.11
N ILE A 208 9.03 10.48 -40.20
CA ILE A 208 10.22 11.28 -39.97
C ILE A 208 11.47 10.49 -40.37
#